data_d0caa7f54885363ccb817b52901021fb
#
_entry.id   d0caa7f54885363ccb817b52901021fb
#
_cell.length_a   1.000
_cell.length_b   1.000
_cell.length_c   1.000
_cell.angle_alpha   90.00
_cell.angle_beta   90.00
_cell.angle_gamma   90.00
#
_symmetry.space_group_name_H-M   'P 1'
#
loop_
_entity.id
_entity.type
_entity.pdbx_description
1 polymer ?
#
loop_
_entity_poly.entity_id
_entity_poly.type
_entity_poly.pdbx_seq_one_letter_code
_entity_poly.pdbx_strand_id
1 'polypeptide(L)'
;MKPQQILAVMWKEVRQMARDRMTVAMMIGIPTMQLLLFGYAINLDVRNLPAAVADMADTGGSRAFVQDLFATGVVRPVAGARTPQELQALLHAGKIKVGVLVPPDFERRRIDGREAVQVIVDGSDTSVQAAARQLVMMPLDGAGAAPASPIGVLPLYNPARISAVNVVPGLIGVILTMTMVMFTAMSIVRERERGNLELLITTPVSSGELMVGKVLPYIAAGLVQVTLVLLLGALLFQVPIRGGLLDVYVASALLVVANLGLGLLISTLAKTQFQAMQMAFFLFLPSILLSGFMFPFDGMPVAVQWLAEVLPLTHFMRLIRGVMLRGAHVADLWPDALALIVFTVAMMGLATLRFRKRLD
;
A
#
# COMPACT_ATOMS: atom_id res chain seq x y z
N MET A 1 30.59 -8.24 21.89
CA MET A 1 29.69 -9.31 21.43
C MET A 1 30.53 -10.45 20.84
N LYS A 2 30.28 -11.69 21.27
CA LYS A 2 31.04 -12.83 20.76
C LYS A 2 30.31 -13.41 19.52
N PRO A 3 30.89 -13.36 18.31
CA PRO A 3 30.22 -13.77 17.08
C PRO A 3 29.76 -15.25 17.10
N GLN A 4 30.48 -16.09 17.81
CA GLN A 4 30.12 -17.52 17.96
C GLN A 4 28.81 -17.71 18.73
N GLN A 5 28.50 -16.86 19.72
CA GLN A 5 27.25 -16.93 20.48
C GLN A 5 26.06 -16.47 19.64
N ILE A 6 26.25 -15.41 18.85
CA ILE A 6 25.24 -14.94 17.91
C ILE A 6 24.93 -16.03 16.87
N LEU A 7 25.97 -16.64 16.29
CA LEU A 7 25.84 -17.70 15.30
C LEU A 7 25.11 -18.93 15.86
N ALA A 8 25.40 -19.31 17.12
CA ALA A 8 24.72 -20.43 17.77
C ALA A 8 23.22 -20.15 17.97
N VAL A 9 22.85 -18.95 18.42
CA VAL A 9 21.46 -18.53 18.59
C VAL A 9 20.74 -18.48 17.22
N MET A 10 21.37 -17.87 16.23
CA MET A 10 20.85 -17.81 14.86
C MET A 10 20.59 -19.20 14.28
N TRP A 11 21.55 -20.14 14.43
CA TRP A 11 21.41 -21.50 13.92
C TRP A 11 20.30 -22.28 14.62
N LYS A 12 20.14 -22.07 15.94
CA LYS A 12 19.01 -22.61 16.70
C LYS A 12 17.68 -22.12 16.12
N GLU A 13 17.54 -20.79 15.90
CA GLU A 13 16.30 -20.20 15.37
C GLU A 13 15.98 -20.71 13.96
N VAL A 14 16.97 -20.75 13.05
CA VAL A 14 16.80 -21.31 11.70
C VAL A 14 16.29 -22.74 11.73
N ARG A 15 16.90 -23.59 12.58
CA ARG A 15 16.45 -24.99 12.73
C ARG A 15 15.04 -25.08 13.31
N GLN A 16 14.70 -24.22 14.26
CA GLN A 16 13.37 -24.20 14.86
C GLN A 16 12.32 -23.77 13.84
N MET A 17 12.59 -22.71 13.07
CA MET A 17 11.71 -22.27 11.98
C MET A 17 11.54 -23.35 10.91
N ALA A 18 12.63 -23.96 10.43
CA ALA A 18 12.58 -24.99 9.39
C ALA A 18 11.84 -26.26 9.82
N ARG A 19 11.83 -26.58 11.11
CA ARG A 19 11.10 -27.74 11.66
C ARG A 19 9.63 -27.45 11.94
N ASP A 20 9.27 -26.20 12.12
CA ASP A 20 7.88 -25.76 12.33
C ASP A 20 7.19 -25.59 10.98
N ARG A 21 6.56 -26.66 10.50
CA ARG A 21 5.82 -26.69 9.24
C ARG A 21 4.75 -25.60 9.17
N MET A 22 4.12 -25.27 10.31
CA MET A 22 3.10 -24.24 10.38
C MET A 22 3.70 -22.85 10.15
N THR A 23 4.84 -22.54 10.77
CA THR A 23 5.55 -21.27 10.56
C THR A 23 6.00 -21.13 9.10
N VAL A 24 6.57 -22.19 8.48
CA VAL A 24 6.97 -22.18 7.07
C VAL A 24 5.76 -22.01 6.15
N ALA A 25 4.67 -22.73 6.41
CA ALA A 25 3.44 -22.62 5.63
C ALA A 25 2.83 -21.22 5.73
N MET A 26 2.82 -20.59 6.92
CA MET A 26 2.34 -19.23 7.09
C MET A 26 3.27 -18.18 6.45
N MET A 27 4.58 -18.38 6.50
CA MET A 27 5.58 -17.47 5.92
C MET A 27 5.45 -17.37 4.39
N ILE A 28 5.04 -18.44 3.72
CA ILE A 28 4.83 -18.50 2.27
C ILE A 28 3.35 -18.28 1.94
N GLY A 29 2.46 -18.95 2.65
CA GLY A 29 1.02 -18.96 2.37
C GLY A 29 0.35 -17.62 2.60
N ILE A 30 0.67 -16.91 3.70
CA ILE A 30 0.09 -15.61 3.99
C ILE A 30 0.44 -14.57 2.91
N PRO A 31 1.71 -14.35 2.51
CA PRO A 31 2.03 -13.41 1.45
C PRO A 31 1.40 -13.78 0.12
N THR A 32 1.42 -15.06 -0.24
CA THR A 32 0.81 -15.54 -1.49
C THR A 32 -0.70 -15.30 -1.50
N MET A 33 -1.40 -15.70 -0.44
CA MET A 33 -2.83 -15.51 -0.30
C MET A 33 -3.22 -14.02 -0.27
N GLN A 34 -2.48 -13.20 0.47
CA GLN A 34 -2.72 -11.75 0.53
C GLN A 34 -2.48 -11.09 -0.83
N LEU A 35 -1.38 -11.43 -1.52
CA LEU A 35 -1.12 -10.89 -2.85
C LEU A 35 -2.21 -11.28 -3.85
N LEU A 36 -2.64 -12.54 -3.85
CA LEU A 36 -3.73 -13.00 -4.72
C LEU A 36 -5.06 -12.31 -4.38
N LEU A 37 -5.45 -12.31 -3.10
CA LEU A 37 -6.70 -11.66 -2.67
C LEU A 37 -6.68 -10.17 -2.97
N PHE A 38 -5.70 -9.44 -2.49
CA PHE A 38 -5.66 -7.99 -2.65
C PHE A 38 -5.32 -7.58 -4.08
N GLY A 39 -4.47 -8.33 -4.78
CA GLY A 39 -4.13 -8.06 -6.17
C GLY A 39 -5.31 -8.22 -7.13
N TYR A 40 -6.18 -9.22 -6.89
CA TYR A 40 -7.39 -9.42 -7.69
C TYR A 40 -8.62 -8.69 -7.13
N ALA A 41 -8.76 -8.58 -5.79
CA ALA A 41 -9.95 -8.00 -5.17
C ALA A 41 -9.90 -6.47 -5.10
N ILE A 42 -8.72 -5.86 -4.92
CA ILE A 42 -8.57 -4.40 -4.97
C ILE A 42 -8.43 -3.97 -6.43
N ASN A 43 -9.55 -3.95 -7.13
CA ASN A 43 -9.63 -3.35 -8.44
C ASN A 43 -10.11 -1.90 -8.28
N LEU A 44 -9.15 -0.96 -8.26
CA LEU A 44 -9.41 0.49 -8.29
C LEU A 44 -9.57 1.00 -9.73
N ASP A 45 -9.39 0.13 -10.72
CA ASP A 45 -9.68 0.41 -12.12
C ASP A 45 -11.18 0.34 -12.34
N VAL A 46 -11.87 1.38 -11.95
CA VAL A 46 -13.30 1.49 -12.20
C VAL A 46 -13.50 1.75 -13.70
N ARG A 47 -13.81 0.69 -14.42
CA ARG A 47 -14.11 0.72 -15.86
C ARG A 47 -15.55 0.31 -16.12
N ASN A 48 -16.05 0.67 -17.30
CA ASN A 48 -17.40 0.30 -17.74
C ASN A 48 -18.51 0.78 -16.79
N LEU A 49 -18.33 1.94 -16.11
CA LEU A 49 -19.39 2.52 -15.31
C LEU A 49 -20.63 2.78 -16.17
N PRO A 50 -21.82 2.33 -15.74
CA PRO A 50 -23.05 2.61 -16.46
C PRO A 50 -23.28 4.13 -16.49
N ALA A 51 -23.32 4.70 -17.69
CA ALA A 51 -23.46 6.13 -17.91
C ALA A 51 -24.57 6.46 -18.88
N ALA A 52 -25.10 7.68 -18.75
CA ALA A 52 -25.94 8.33 -19.75
C ALA A 52 -25.37 9.70 -20.09
N VAL A 53 -25.55 10.11 -21.33
CA VAL A 53 -25.14 11.41 -21.83
C VAL A 53 -26.38 12.16 -22.28
N ALA A 54 -26.53 13.40 -21.84
CA ALA A 54 -27.47 14.39 -22.37
C ALA A 54 -26.67 15.38 -23.21
N ASP A 55 -26.58 15.13 -24.50
CA ASP A 55 -25.97 16.05 -25.45
C ASP A 55 -27.03 17.04 -25.94
N MET A 56 -27.00 18.25 -25.36
CA MET A 56 -27.92 19.35 -25.73
C MET A 56 -27.33 20.23 -26.83
N ALA A 57 -26.04 20.06 -27.16
CA ALA A 57 -25.39 20.83 -28.21
C ALA A 57 -25.67 20.24 -29.60
N ASP A 58 -25.71 18.91 -29.71
CA ASP A 58 -25.92 18.14 -30.93
C ASP A 58 -25.04 18.61 -32.12
N THR A 59 -23.79 18.98 -31.82
CA THR A 59 -22.81 19.45 -32.81
C THR A 59 -21.87 18.32 -33.23
N GLY A 60 -21.09 18.53 -34.32
CA GLY A 60 -20.03 17.62 -34.70
C GLY A 60 -18.97 17.41 -33.59
N GLY A 61 -18.60 18.50 -32.91
CA GLY A 61 -17.64 18.47 -31.82
C GLY A 61 -18.17 17.78 -30.57
N SER A 62 -19.45 17.99 -30.19
CA SER A 62 -20.04 17.30 -29.03
C SER A 62 -20.15 15.81 -29.28
N ARG A 63 -20.53 15.38 -30.48
CA ARG A 63 -20.58 13.94 -30.85
C ARG A 63 -19.21 13.28 -30.84
N ALA A 64 -18.17 13.97 -31.35
CA ALA A 64 -16.79 13.46 -31.29
C ALA A 64 -16.35 13.30 -29.82
N PHE A 65 -16.57 14.31 -28.96
CA PHE A 65 -16.27 14.22 -27.54
C PHE A 65 -17.00 13.03 -26.86
N VAL A 66 -18.27 12.80 -27.17
CA VAL A 66 -19.03 11.67 -26.61
C VAL A 66 -18.46 10.32 -27.07
N GLN A 67 -18.00 10.22 -28.31
CA GLN A 67 -17.32 9.02 -28.79
C GLN A 67 -15.99 8.78 -28.08
N ASP A 68 -15.17 9.82 -27.93
CA ASP A 68 -13.88 9.75 -27.21
C ASP A 68 -14.10 9.39 -25.72
N LEU A 69 -15.14 9.95 -25.09
CA LEU A 69 -15.53 9.63 -23.73
C LEU A 69 -15.79 8.11 -23.56
N PHE A 70 -16.55 7.51 -24.46
CA PHE A 70 -16.80 6.08 -24.40
C PHE A 70 -15.59 5.23 -24.81
N ALA A 71 -14.75 5.74 -25.71
CA ALA A 71 -13.50 5.08 -26.10
C ALA A 71 -12.49 4.94 -24.94
N THR A 72 -12.59 5.77 -23.89
CA THR A 72 -11.75 5.62 -22.68
C THR A 72 -11.97 4.32 -21.94
N GLY A 73 -13.13 3.67 -22.12
CA GLY A 73 -13.54 2.48 -21.40
C GLY A 73 -13.82 2.72 -19.89
N VAL A 74 -13.77 3.96 -19.41
CA VAL A 74 -14.14 4.32 -18.02
C VAL A 74 -15.65 4.25 -17.85
N VAL A 75 -16.40 4.73 -18.84
CA VAL A 75 -17.86 4.73 -18.88
C VAL A 75 -18.38 3.93 -20.07
N ARG A 76 -19.55 3.30 -19.91
CA ARG A 76 -20.26 2.66 -21.00
C ARG A 76 -21.68 3.23 -21.12
N PRO A 77 -22.19 3.45 -22.33
CA PRO A 77 -23.56 3.90 -22.53
C PRO A 77 -24.54 2.81 -22.13
N VAL A 78 -25.51 3.16 -21.26
CA VAL A 78 -26.58 2.24 -20.82
C VAL A 78 -27.94 2.82 -21.16
N ALA A 79 -28.07 4.14 -21.13
CA ALA A 79 -29.31 4.86 -21.44
C ALA A 79 -28.99 6.16 -22.16
N GLY A 80 -29.92 6.62 -23.01
CA GLY A 80 -29.92 7.98 -23.55
C GLY A 80 -30.71 8.91 -22.63
N ALA A 81 -30.26 10.14 -22.46
CA ALA A 81 -30.99 11.21 -21.80
C ALA A 81 -30.97 12.43 -22.71
N ARG A 82 -32.03 13.22 -22.69
CA ARG A 82 -32.13 14.47 -23.46
C ARG A 82 -32.06 15.71 -22.58
N THR A 83 -32.31 15.54 -21.29
CA THR A 83 -32.39 16.66 -20.33
C THR A 83 -31.61 16.33 -19.07
N PRO A 84 -31.16 17.39 -18.32
CA PRO A 84 -30.53 17.18 -17.01
C PRO A 84 -31.44 16.48 -16.01
N GLN A 85 -32.76 16.70 -16.11
CA GLN A 85 -33.77 16.07 -15.23
C GLN A 85 -33.85 14.57 -15.47
N GLU A 86 -33.78 14.12 -16.74
CA GLU A 86 -33.74 12.70 -17.09
C GLU A 86 -32.45 12.04 -16.56
N LEU A 87 -31.29 12.72 -16.64
CA LEU A 87 -30.04 12.21 -16.05
C LEU A 87 -30.17 12.03 -14.54
N GLN A 88 -30.75 13.03 -13.84
CA GLN A 88 -30.97 12.93 -12.39
C GLN A 88 -31.94 11.80 -12.04
N ALA A 89 -33.00 11.62 -12.81
CA ALA A 89 -33.98 10.53 -12.60
C ALA A 89 -33.32 9.16 -12.78
N LEU A 90 -32.44 9.00 -13.77
CA LEU A 90 -31.70 7.76 -14.01
C LEU A 90 -30.69 7.46 -12.90
N LEU A 91 -29.99 8.50 -12.38
CA LEU A 91 -29.10 8.40 -11.22
C LEU A 91 -29.89 8.01 -9.95
N HIS A 92 -31.01 8.67 -9.68
CA HIS A 92 -31.88 8.36 -8.55
C HIS A 92 -32.44 6.94 -8.59
N ALA A 93 -32.78 6.45 -9.79
CA ALA A 93 -33.23 5.08 -10.00
C ALA A 93 -32.09 4.05 -9.96
N GLY A 94 -30.82 4.48 -9.78
CA GLY A 94 -29.65 3.60 -9.77
C GLY A 94 -29.35 2.92 -11.11
N LYS A 95 -30.00 3.36 -12.21
CA LYS A 95 -29.79 2.81 -13.55
C LYS A 95 -28.45 3.22 -14.16
N ILE A 96 -27.94 4.40 -13.77
CA ILE A 96 -26.62 4.89 -14.16
C ILE A 96 -25.86 5.34 -12.90
N LYS A 97 -24.55 5.34 -12.98
CA LYS A 97 -23.65 5.86 -11.93
C LYS A 97 -23.00 7.17 -12.31
N VAL A 98 -22.93 7.46 -13.61
CA VAL A 98 -22.35 8.67 -14.17
C VAL A 98 -23.32 9.29 -15.19
N GLY A 99 -23.66 10.56 -15.00
CA GLY A 99 -24.39 11.38 -15.97
C GLY A 99 -23.44 12.41 -16.57
N VAL A 100 -23.41 12.55 -17.88
CA VAL A 100 -22.61 13.55 -18.56
C VAL A 100 -23.56 14.52 -19.28
N LEU A 101 -23.45 15.80 -18.94
CA LEU A 101 -24.24 16.88 -19.54
C LEU A 101 -23.35 17.73 -20.45
N VAL A 102 -23.68 17.74 -21.73
CA VAL A 102 -23.08 18.62 -22.71
C VAL A 102 -24.05 19.78 -22.99
N PRO A 103 -23.75 21.01 -22.56
CA PRO A 103 -24.68 22.14 -22.71
C PRO A 103 -24.79 22.64 -24.16
N PRO A 104 -25.86 23.40 -24.52
CA PRO A 104 -26.07 23.85 -25.89
C PRO A 104 -24.95 24.75 -26.42
N ASP A 105 -24.28 25.48 -25.54
CA ASP A 105 -23.18 26.41 -25.84
C ASP A 105 -21.79 25.76 -25.73
N PHE A 106 -21.70 24.45 -25.89
CA PHE A 106 -20.48 23.63 -25.77
C PHE A 106 -19.31 24.20 -26.58
N GLU A 107 -19.50 24.44 -27.87
CA GLU A 107 -18.43 24.94 -28.75
C GLU A 107 -17.90 26.31 -28.28
N ARG A 108 -18.79 27.21 -27.87
CA ARG A 108 -18.41 28.51 -27.37
C ARG A 108 -17.63 28.40 -26.06
N ARG A 109 -18.11 27.58 -25.12
CA ARG A 109 -17.42 27.34 -23.83
C ARG A 109 -16.04 26.74 -24.04
N ARG A 110 -15.91 25.82 -25.02
CA ARG A 110 -14.63 25.23 -25.40
C ARG A 110 -13.65 26.30 -25.89
N ILE A 111 -14.08 27.21 -26.75
CA ILE A 111 -13.23 28.29 -27.29
C ILE A 111 -12.88 29.29 -26.18
N ASP A 112 -13.85 29.64 -25.31
CA ASP A 112 -13.63 30.55 -24.20
C ASP A 112 -12.79 29.98 -23.04
N GLY A 113 -12.39 28.71 -23.10
CA GLY A 113 -11.67 28.02 -22.03
C GLY A 113 -12.48 27.86 -20.72
N ARG A 114 -13.82 27.87 -20.82
CA ARG A 114 -14.74 27.64 -19.70
C ARG A 114 -15.10 26.16 -19.59
N GLU A 115 -15.69 25.77 -18.44
CA GLU A 115 -16.21 24.41 -18.25
C GLU A 115 -17.27 24.10 -19.31
N ALA A 116 -16.91 23.21 -20.26
CA ALA A 116 -17.70 22.88 -21.41
C ALA A 116 -18.60 21.64 -21.21
N VAL A 117 -18.31 20.81 -20.20
CA VAL A 117 -19.05 19.59 -19.89
C VAL A 117 -19.20 19.46 -18.38
N GLN A 118 -20.37 19.00 -17.92
CA GLN A 118 -20.59 18.68 -16.52
C GLN A 118 -20.74 17.18 -16.32
N VAL A 119 -19.98 16.63 -15.36
CA VAL A 119 -20.06 15.22 -14.97
C VAL A 119 -20.79 15.13 -13.63
N ILE A 120 -21.97 14.50 -13.64
CA ILE A 120 -22.84 14.30 -12.49
C ILE A 120 -22.65 12.85 -12.03
N VAL A 121 -22.32 12.62 -10.76
CA VAL A 121 -22.02 11.29 -10.24
C VAL A 121 -22.85 10.97 -9.01
N ASP A 122 -23.08 9.66 -8.80
CA ASP A 122 -23.61 9.17 -7.54
C ASP A 122 -22.59 9.38 -6.42
N GLY A 123 -22.85 10.32 -5.52
CA GLY A 123 -21.98 10.67 -4.40
C GLY A 123 -21.94 9.63 -3.28
N SER A 124 -22.76 8.59 -3.34
CA SER A 124 -22.78 7.51 -2.33
C SER A 124 -21.65 6.49 -2.51
N ASP A 125 -21.01 6.47 -3.70
CA ASP A 125 -19.94 5.54 -4.04
C ASP A 125 -18.61 6.29 -4.28
N THR A 126 -17.66 6.13 -3.38
CA THR A 126 -16.34 6.81 -3.45
C THR A 126 -15.52 6.38 -4.66
N SER A 127 -15.70 5.16 -5.15
CA SER A 127 -15.00 4.65 -6.34
C SER A 127 -15.53 5.32 -7.62
N VAL A 128 -16.82 5.61 -7.68
CA VAL A 128 -17.46 6.35 -8.76
C VAL A 128 -16.98 7.80 -8.80
N GLN A 129 -16.85 8.44 -7.63
CA GLN A 129 -16.31 9.81 -7.54
C GLN A 129 -14.85 9.89 -8.04
N ALA A 130 -14.01 8.90 -7.69
CA ALA A 130 -12.63 8.83 -8.17
C ALA A 130 -12.56 8.66 -9.69
N ALA A 131 -13.38 7.77 -10.26
CA ALA A 131 -13.47 7.56 -11.70
C ALA A 131 -13.99 8.78 -12.45
N ALA A 132 -14.97 9.47 -11.90
CA ALA A 132 -15.53 10.69 -12.51
C ALA A 132 -14.52 11.84 -12.57
N ARG A 133 -13.67 12.00 -11.54
CA ARG A 133 -12.56 12.96 -11.59
C ARG A 133 -11.59 12.66 -12.74
N GLN A 134 -11.44 11.39 -13.12
CA GLN A 134 -10.64 11.01 -14.29
C GLN A 134 -11.28 11.49 -15.59
N LEU A 135 -12.62 11.47 -15.68
CA LEU A 135 -13.34 11.96 -16.86
C LEU A 135 -13.25 13.47 -16.99
N VAL A 136 -13.28 14.21 -15.88
CA VAL A 136 -13.12 15.67 -15.87
C VAL A 136 -11.74 16.11 -16.38
N MET A 137 -10.75 15.25 -16.30
CA MET A 137 -9.39 15.52 -16.77
C MET A 137 -9.16 15.09 -18.22
N MET A 138 -10.18 14.62 -18.95
CA MET A 138 -10.05 14.31 -20.37
C MET A 138 -9.83 15.58 -21.19
N PRO A 139 -8.90 15.56 -22.16
CA PRO A 139 -8.82 16.63 -23.14
C PRO A 139 -10.12 16.71 -23.92
N LEU A 140 -10.66 17.90 -24.06
CA LEU A 140 -11.88 18.16 -24.84
C LEU A 140 -11.63 18.23 -26.36
N ASP A 141 -10.39 18.05 -26.78
CA ASP A 141 -9.99 18.20 -28.17
C ASP A 141 -9.81 16.81 -28.83
N GLY A 142 -10.54 16.58 -29.89
CA GLY A 142 -10.27 15.52 -30.85
C GLY A 142 -8.90 15.73 -31.51
N ALA A 143 -8.26 14.65 -31.90
CA ALA A 143 -6.91 14.62 -32.46
C ALA A 143 -6.64 15.77 -33.48
N GLY A 144 -5.81 16.70 -33.12
CA GLY A 144 -5.22 17.69 -34.06
C GLY A 144 -5.34 19.17 -33.75
N ALA A 145 -6.02 19.59 -32.67
CA ALA A 145 -6.11 21.00 -32.30
C ALA A 145 -5.31 21.32 -31.03
N ALA A 146 -4.74 22.52 -30.97
CA ALA A 146 -3.94 22.99 -29.84
C ALA A 146 -4.73 22.97 -28.49
N PRO A 147 -4.05 22.71 -27.37
CA PRO A 147 -4.71 22.47 -26.08
C PRO A 147 -5.49 23.71 -25.63
N ALA A 148 -6.82 23.61 -25.60
CA ALA A 148 -7.71 24.63 -25.04
C ALA A 148 -7.93 24.47 -23.53
N SER A 149 -7.25 23.51 -22.88
CA SER A 149 -7.30 23.34 -21.41
C SER A 149 -5.95 23.72 -20.81
N PRO A 150 -5.93 24.67 -19.82
CA PRO A 150 -4.68 25.16 -19.22
C PRO A 150 -3.95 24.11 -18.36
N ILE A 151 -4.49 22.90 -18.19
CA ILE A 151 -3.89 21.86 -17.36
C ILE A 151 -3.96 20.51 -18.08
N GLY A 152 -2.90 20.19 -18.82
CA GLY A 152 -2.64 18.82 -19.30
C GLY A 152 -2.07 17.96 -18.19
N VAL A 153 -2.83 17.08 -17.57
CA VAL A 153 -2.32 16.10 -16.61
C VAL A 153 -1.79 14.90 -17.37
N LEU A 154 -0.49 14.81 -17.52
CA LEU A 154 0.22 13.66 -18.08
C LEU A 154 0.51 12.66 -16.93
N PRO A 155 -0.13 11.51 -16.84
CA PRO A 155 0.17 10.49 -15.82
C PRO A 155 1.50 9.82 -16.14
N LEU A 156 2.63 10.34 -15.62
CA LEU A 156 3.98 9.91 -15.97
C LEU A 156 4.32 8.47 -15.59
N TYR A 157 3.76 7.93 -14.49
CA TYR A 157 4.24 6.68 -13.90
C TYR A 157 3.29 5.49 -14.04
N ASN A 158 2.02 5.73 -14.35
CA ASN A 158 1.02 4.70 -14.62
C ASN A 158 -0.01 5.21 -15.64
N PRO A 159 0.38 5.43 -16.90
CA PRO A 159 -0.51 5.99 -17.92
C PRO A 159 -1.72 5.11 -18.20
N ALA A 160 -1.57 3.80 -18.08
CA ALA A 160 -2.67 2.84 -18.22
C ALA A 160 -3.57 2.75 -16.98
N ARG A 161 -3.23 3.46 -15.89
CA ARG A 161 -3.99 3.50 -14.62
C ARG A 161 -4.30 2.10 -14.06
N ILE A 162 -3.35 1.18 -14.18
CA ILE A 162 -3.50 -0.20 -13.70
C ILE A 162 -3.36 -0.18 -12.17
N SER A 163 -4.40 -0.63 -11.46
CA SER A 163 -4.44 -0.64 -9.99
C SER A 163 -3.30 -1.46 -9.38
N ALA A 164 -2.96 -2.60 -9.96
CA ALA A 164 -1.89 -3.47 -9.48
C ALA A 164 -0.55 -2.76 -9.39
N VAL A 165 -0.23 -1.83 -10.31
CA VAL A 165 1.00 -1.04 -10.29
C VAL A 165 1.12 -0.20 -9.02
N ASN A 166 0.03 0.31 -8.50
CA ASN A 166 0.01 1.11 -7.26
C ASN A 166 -0.14 0.25 -6.00
N VAL A 167 -0.88 -0.86 -6.10
CA VAL A 167 -1.23 -1.73 -4.96
C VAL A 167 -0.09 -2.66 -4.58
N VAL A 168 0.56 -3.32 -5.55
CA VAL A 168 1.59 -4.35 -5.27
C VAL A 168 2.79 -3.81 -4.48
N PRO A 169 3.39 -2.64 -4.82
CA PRO A 169 4.46 -2.08 -3.99
C PRO A 169 4.03 -1.85 -2.54
N GLY A 170 2.81 -1.36 -2.34
CA GLY A 170 2.26 -1.17 -0.99
C GLY A 170 2.02 -2.47 -0.25
N LEU A 171 1.57 -3.52 -0.94
CA LEU A 171 1.36 -4.85 -0.35
C LEU A 171 2.65 -5.44 0.23
N ILE A 172 3.82 -5.18 -0.35
CA ILE A 172 5.10 -5.58 0.24
C ILE A 172 5.18 -5.06 1.68
N GLY A 173 4.92 -3.77 1.89
CA GLY A 173 4.96 -3.16 3.21
C GLY A 173 3.91 -3.71 4.18
N VAL A 174 2.68 -3.88 3.70
CA VAL A 174 1.55 -4.42 4.50
C VAL A 174 1.86 -5.84 4.97
N ILE A 175 2.30 -6.71 4.06
CA ILE A 175 2.65 -8.10 4.34
C ILE A 175 3.80 -8.17 5.33
N LEU A 176 4.89 -7.43 5.08
CA LEU A 176 6.05 -7.40 5.97
C LEU A 176 5.70 -6.86 7.36
N THR A 177 4.87 -5.80 7.44
CA THR A 177 4.49 -5.24 8.74
C THR A 177 3.70 -6.27 9.56
N MET A 178 2.71 -6.91 8.96
CA MET A 178 1.92 -7.90 9.66
C MET A 178 2.76 -9.11 10.08
N THR A 179 3.52 -9.71 9.15
CA THR A 179 4.22 -10.96 9.39
C THR A 179 5.43 -10.78 10.30
N MET A 180 6.25 -9.75 10.11
CA MET A 180 7.47 -9.55 10.87
C MET A 180 7.19 -9.20 12.33
N VAL A 181 6.24 -8.27 12.58
CA VAL A 181 5.84 -7.91 13.94
C VAL A 181 5.27 -9.12 14.67
N MET A 182 4.35 -9.84 14.03
CA MET A 182 3.65 -10.98 14.65
C MET A 182 4.62 -12.14 14.94
N PHE A 183 5.45 -12.54 13.97
CA PHE A 183 6.37 -13.67 14.16
C PHE A 183 7.40 -13.38 15.23
N THR A 184 7.97 -12.17 15.26
CA THR A 184 8.98 -11.80 16.27
C THR A 184 8.36 -11.74 17.66
N ALA A 185 7.20 -11.09 17.80
CA ALA A 185 6.52 -11.00 19.09
C ALA A 185 6.15 -12.39 19.63
N MET A 186 5.57 -13.25 18.79
CA MET A 186 5.15 -14.60 19.18
C MET A 186 6.34 -15.53 19.48
N SER A 187 7.44 -15.41 18.74
CA SER A 187 8.63 -16.27 18.96
C SER A 187 9.17 -16.15 20.38
N ILE A 188 9.30 -14.91 20.87
CA ILE A 188 9.86 -14.64 22.19
C ILE A 188 8.87 -14.99 23.31
N VAL A 189 7.60 -14.65 23.13
CA VAL A 189 6.56 -14.97 24.10
C VAL A 189 6.36 -16.47 24.21
N ARG A 190 6.43 -17.22 23.11
CA ARG A 190 6.41 -18.69 23.10
C ARG A 190 7.53 -19.32 23.93
N GLU A 191 8.75 -18.75 23.88
CA GLU A 191 9.85 -19.23 24.69
C GLU A 191 9.63 -18.96 26.19
N ARG A 192 8.99 -17.80 26.50
CA ARG A 192 8.59 -17.47 27.87
C ARG A 192 7.52 -18.44 28.39
N GLU A 193 6.45 -18.68 27.63
CA GLU A 193 5.38 -19.60 28.01
C GLU A 193 5.85 -21.04 28.21
N ARG A 194 6.92 -21.46 27.48
CA ARG A 194 7.51 -22.82 27.60
C ARG A 194 8.58 -22.94 28.69
N GLY A 195 8.87 -21.86 29.44
CA GLY A 195 9.91 -21.85 30.48
C GLY A 195 11.36 -21.88 29.91
N ASN A 196 11.53 -21.88 28.58
CA ASN A 196 12.85 -21.94 27.94
C ASN A 196 13.68 -20.67 28.16
N LEU A 197 13.07 -19.58 28.58
CA LEU A 197 13.74 -18.34 28.90
C LEU A 197 14.68 -18.48 30.12
N GLU A 198 14.31 -19.30 31.08
CA GLU A 198 15.13 -19.61 32.27
C GLU A 198 16.45 -20.30 31.87
N LEU A 199 16.38 -21.24 30.92
CA LEU A 199 17.58 -21.89 30.36
C LEU A 199 18.48 -20.90 29.60
N LEU A 200 17.89 -19.91 28.92
CA LEU A 200 18.65 -18.88 28.20
C LEU A 200 19.35 -17.89 29.16
N ILE A 201 18.77 -17.63 30.35
CA ILE A 201 19.36 -16.78 31.39
C ILE A 201 20.61 -17.40 31.98
N THR A 202 20.67 -18.73 32.09
CA THR A 202 21.84 -19.46 32.60
C THR A 202 23.00 -19.54 31.62
N THR A 203 22.77 -19.19 30.34
CA THR A 203 23.83 -19.14 29.33
C THR A 203 24.65 -17.84 29.42
N PRO A 204 25.94 -17.85 29.05
CA PRO A 204 26.80 -16.66 29.07
C PRO A 204 26.51 -15.67 27.92
N VAL A 205 25.33 -15.79 27.26
CA VAL A 205 24.90 -14.93 26.14
C VAL A 205 24.31 -13.64 26.69
N SER A 206 24.76 -12.49 26.21
CA SER A 206 24.18 -11.18 26.59
C SER A 206 22.79 -10.99 25.97
N SER A 207 21.95 -10.14 26.58
CA SER A 207 20.60 -9.83 26.03
C SER A 207 20.67 -9.30 24.60
N GLY A 208 21.69 -8.49 24.27
CA GLY A 208 21.89 -7.96 22.92
C GLY A 208 22.26 -9.05 21.90
N GLU A 209 23.12 -9.99 22.29
CA GLU A 209 23.50 -11.13 21.42
C GLU A 209 22.31 -12.04 21.13
N LEU A 210 21.47 -12.26 22.14
CA LEU A 210 20.24 -13.03 21.98
C LEU A 210 19.28 -12.34 21.00
N MET A 211 19.08 -11.04 21.16
CA MET A 211 18.19 -10.27 20.28
C MET A 211 18.69 -10.24 18.84
N VAL A 212 19.98 -9.95 18.60
CA VAL A 212 20.56 -9.94 17.26
C VAL A 212 20.48 -11.34 16.63
N GLY A 213 20.83 -12.40 17.38
CA GLY A 213 20.75 -13.77 16.89
C GLY A 213 19.34 -14.22 16.49
N LYS A 214 18.30 -13.67 17.16
CA LYS A 214 16.89 -13.91 16.80
C LYS A 214 16.43 -13.09 15.60
N VAL A 215 16.89 -11.86 15.46
CA VAL A 215 16.47 -10.94 14.40
C VAL A 215 17.01 -11.35 13.04
N LEU A 216 18.25 -11.82 12.95
CA LEU A 216 18.92 -12.19 11.69
C LEU A 216 18.14 -13.20 10.83
N PRO A 217 17.66 -14.35 11.36
CA PRO A 217 16.87 -15.29 10.58
C PRO A 217 15.56 -14.70 10.05
N TYR A 218 14.91 -13.82 10.82
CA TYR A 218 13.68 -13.15 10.39
C TYR A 218 13.92 -12.10 9.32
N ILE A 219 15.09 -11.43 9.31
CA ILE A 219 15.49 -10.57 8.19
C ILE A 219 15.55 -11.39 6.90
N ALA A 220 16.23 -12.54 6.93
CA ALA A 220 16.30 -13.43 5.77
C ALA A 220 14.90 -13.89 5.33
N ALA A 221 14.04 -14.27 6.28
CA ALA A 221 12.66 -14.65 6.00
C ALA A 221 11.86 -13.50 5.36
N GLY A 222 12.01 -12.29 5.87
CA GLY A 222 11.38 -11.09 5.30
C GLY A 222 11.83 -10.83 3.85
N LEU A 223 13.13 -10.94 3.57
CA LEU A 223 13.66 -10.76 2.21
C LEU A 223 13.17 -11.87 1.25
N VAL A 224 13.01 -13.10 1.73
CA VAL A 224 12.35 -14.17 0.95
C VAL A 224 10.91 -13.82 0.63
N GLN A 225 10.16 -13.27 1.58
CA GLN A 225 8.79 -12.78 1.32
C GLN A 225 8.76 -11.64 0.29
N VAL A 226 9.70 -10.70 0.37
CA VAL A 226 9.85 -9.64 -0.66
C VAL A 226 10.07 -10.26 -2.03
N THR A 227 11.00 -11.20 -2.15
CA THR A 227 11.27 -11.92 -3.41
C THR A 227 10.01 -12.59 -3.96
N LEU A 228 9.26 -13.27 -3.09
CA LEU A 228 8.01 -13.93 -3.45
C LEU A 228 6.98 -12.93 -3.99
N VAL A 229 6.77 -11.79 -3.28
CA VAL A 229 5.80 -10.77 -3.69
C VAL A 229 6.22 -10.11 -5.00
N LEU A 230 7.51 -9.80 -5.17
CA LEU A 230 8.03 -9.24 -6.42
C LEU A 230 7.87 -10.20 -7.59
N LEU A 231 8.18 -11.49 -7.40
CA LEU A 231 8.03 -12.51 -8.42
C LEU A 231 6.57 -12.68 -8.85
N LEU A 232 5.66 -12.83 -7.89
CA LEU A 232 4.23 -12.95 -8.17
C LEU A 232 3.66 -11.65 -8.76
N GLY A 233 4.11 -10.49 -8.28
CA GLY A 233 3.72 -9.18 -8.82
C GLY A 233 4.13 -9.00 -10.28
N ALA A 234 5.34 -9.46 -10.64
CA ALA A 234 5.81 -9.43 -12.02
C ALA A 234 5.10 -10.43 -12.92
N LEU A 235 4.92 -11.69 -12.45
CA LEU A 235 4.34 -12.77 -13.25
C LEU A 235 2.82 -12.61 -13.45
N LEU A 236 2.07 -12.24 -12.40
CA LEU A 236 0.60 -12.20 -12.43
C LEU A 236 0.06 -10.83 -12.83
N PHE A 237 0.71 -9.76 -12.40
CA PHE A 237 0.21 -8.40 -12.55
C PHE A 237 1.08 -7.52 -13.45
N GLN A 238 2.20 -8.04 -13.95
CA GLN A 238 3.13 -7.32 -14.83
C GLN A 238 3.57 -5.97 -14.25
N VAL A 239 3.72 -5.90 -12.92
CA VAL A 239 4.12 -4.67 -12.22
C VAL A 239 5.57 -4.35 -12.58
N PRO A 240 5.85 -3.16 -13.16
CA PRO A 240 7.19 -2.78 -13.54
C PRO A 240 8.03 -2.44 -12.29
N ILE A 241 9.30 -2.82 -12.31
CA ILE A 241 10.30 -2.34 -11.37
C ILE A 241 11.20 -1.39 -12.16
N ARG A 242 10.97 -0.07 -12.03
CA ARG A 242 11.73 0.95 -12.78
C ARG A 242 13.05 1.29 -12.12
N GLY A 243 13.14 1.17 -10.80
CA GLY A 243 14.37 1.38 -10.04
C GLY A 243 15.23 0.13 -9.92
N GLY A 244 16.35 0.25 -9.20
CA GLY A 244 17.25 -0.87 -8.94
C GLY A 244 16.62 -1.92 -8.00
N LEU A 245 16.76 -3.21 -8.34
CA LEU A 245 16.36 -4.28 -7.43
C LEU A 245 17.05 -4.15 -6.07
N LEU A 246 18.31 -3.74 -6.04
CA LEU A 246 19.06 -3.52 -4.81
C LEU A 246 18.35 -2.48 -3.92
N ASP A 247 17.88 -1.37 -4.50
CA ASP A 247 17.14 -0.32 -3.77
C ASP A 247 15.84 -0.85 -3.18
N VAL A 248 15.12 -1.73 -3.90
CA VAL A 248 13.93 -2.39 -3.39
C VAL A 248 14.24 -3.25 -2.17
N TYR A 249 15.32 -4.05 -2.23
CA TYR A 249 15.74 -4.89 -1.10
C TYR A 249 16.25 -4.06 0.08
N VAL A 250 16.99 -2.99 -0.16
CA VAL A 250 17.46 -2.07 0.90
C VAL A 250 16.27 -1.42 1.61
N ALA A 251 15.33 -0.84 0.86
CA ALA A 251 14.11 -0.25 1.43
C ALA A 251 13.32 -1.28 2.25
N SER A 252 13.15 -2.49 1.71
CA SER A 252 12.44 -3.58 2.39
C SER A 252 13.18 -4.07 3.65
N ALA A 253 14.50 -4.16 3.60
CA ALA A 253 15.31 -4.54 4.77
C ALA A 253 15.17 -3.51 5.90
N LEU A 254 15.14 -2.21 5.59
CA LEU A 254 14.90 -1.16 6.58
C LEU A 254 13.55 -1.34 7.28
N LEU A 255 12.48 -1.60 6.52
CA LEU A 255 11.16 -1.86 7.11
C LEU A 255 11.14 -3.17 7.93
N VAL A 256 11.74 -4.23 7.41
CA VAL A 256 11.83 -5.52 8.12
C VAL A 256 12.47 -5.32 9.49
N VAL A 257 13.64 -4.67 9.54
CA VAL A 257 14.36 -4.45 10.81
C VAL A 257 13.56 -3.55 11.76
N ALA A 258 12.88 -2.52 11.25
CA ALA A 258 12.00 -1.66 12.03
C ALA A 258 10.84 -2.45 12.67
N ASN A 259 10.19 -3.29 11.89
CA ASN A 259 9.08 -4.13 12.35
C ASN A 259 9.53 -5.24 13.31
N LEU A 260 10.72 -5.81 13.11
CA LEU A 260 11.32 -6.76 14.05
C LEU A 260 11.60 -6.09 15.40
N GLY A 261 12.13 -4.86 15.40
CA GLY A 261 12.31 -4.06 16.62
C GLY A 261 10.99 -3.80 17.35
N LEU A 262 9.93 -3.48 16.62
CA LEU A 262 8.58 -3.30 17.17
C LEU A 262 8.03 -4.62 17.76
N GLY A 263 8.21 -5.73 17.06
CA GLY A 263 7.82 -7.06 17.53
C GLY A 263 8.56 -7.48 18.81
N LEU A 264 9.87 -7.16 18.89
CA LEU A 264 10.66 -7.33 20.10
C LEU A 264 10.08 -6.52 21.27
N LEU A 265 9.74 -5.25 21.05
CA LEU A 265 9.14 -4.40 22.08
C LEU A 265 7.81 -4.97 22.56
N ILE A 266 6.92 -5.39 21.64
CA ILE A 266 5.64 -6.03 21.99
C ILE A 266 5.88 -7.27 22.85
N SER A 267 6.86 -8.09 22.51
CA SER A 267 7.18 -9.30 23.29
C SER A 267 7.58 -9.04 24.73
N THR A 268 8.11 -7.85 25.03
CA THR A 268 8.42 -7.44 26.42
C THR A 268 7.18 -7.05 27.23
N LEU A 269 6.10 -6.67 26.55
CA LEU A 269 4.83 -6.22 27.13
C LEU A 269 3.83 -7.38 27.28
N ALA A 270 3.79 -8.26 26.28
CA ALA A 270 2.85 -9.38 26.23
C ALA A 270 3.28 -10.52 27.15
N LYS A 271 2.31 -11.10 27.88
CA LYS A 271 2.52 -12.26 28.75
C LYS A 271 2.22 -13.58 28.03
N THR A 272 1.30 -13.57 27.07
CA THR A 272 0.85 -14.74 26.29
C THR A 272 0.97 -14.47 24.79
N GLN A 273 1.09 -15.54 23.99
CA GLN A 273 1.10 -15.43 22.53
C GLN A 273 -0.17 -14.76 22.01
N PHE A 274 -1.32 -15.05 22.62
CA PHE A 274 -2.58 -14.43 22.26
C PHE A 274 -2.55 -12.91 22.47
N GLN A 275 -2.02 -12.46 23.62
CA GLN A 275 -1.87 -11.04 23.91
C GLN A 275 -0.89 -10.37 22.94
N ALA A 276 0.22 -11.03 22.60
CA ALA A 276 1.17 -10.53 21.61
C ALA A 276 0.52 -10.35 20.24
N MET A 277 -0.29 -11.31 19.81
CA MET A 277 -1.05 -11.26 18.56
C MET A 277 -2.06 -10.11 18.56
N GLN A 278 -2.81 -9.91 19.63
CA GLN A 278 -3.77 -8.81 19.75
C GLN A 278 -3.06 -7.45 19.67
N MET A 279 -1.93 -7.27 20.37
CA MET A 279 -1.15 -6.02 20.33
C MET A 279 -0.58 -5.76 18.94
N ALA A 280 -0.05 -6.80 18.27
CA ALA A 280 0.44 -6.69 16.90
C ALA A 280 -0.66 -6.27 15.94
N PHE A 281 -1.85 -6.88 16.03
CA PHE A 281 -2.99 -6.54 15.20
C PHE A 281 -3.53 -5.13 15.48
N PHE A 282 -3.57 -4.71 16.75
CA PHE A 282 -3.98 -3.36 17.15
C PHE A 282 -3.08 -2.27 16.57
N LEU A 283 -1.78 -2.53 16.44
CA LEU A 283 -0.82 -1.61 15.79
C LEU A 283 -0.85 -1.71 14.26
N PHE A 284 -1.16 -2.88 13.73
CA PHE A 284 -1.25 -3.10 12.28
C PHE A 284 -2.40 -2.32 11.63
N LEU A 285 -3.58 -2.27 12.25
CA LEU A 285 -4.75 -1.59 11.69
C LEU A 285 -4.50 -0.09 11.45
N PRO A 286 -4.05 0.72 12.43
CA PRO A 286 -3.69 2.11 12.18
C PRO A 286 -2.57 2.23 11.13
N SER A 287 -1.58 1.34 11.16
CA SER A 287 -0.47 1.38 10.21
C SER A 287 -0.95 1.26 8.76
N ILE A 288 -1.86 0.33 8.46
CA ILE A 288 -2.38 0.17 7.09
C ILE A 288 -3.29 1.32 6.68
N LEU A 289 -4.09 1.86 7.60
CA LEU A 289 -5.04 2.95 7.31
C LEU A 289 -4.32 4.28 7.09
N LEU A 290 -3.30 4.60 7.91
CA LEU A 290 -2.65 5.90 7.93
C LEU A 290 -1.38 5.98 7.07
N SER A 291 -0.86 4.85 6.58
CA SER A 291 0.39 4.81 5.81
C SER A 291 0.34 5.43 4.41
N GLY A 292 -0.83 5.85 3.95
CA GLY A 292 -1.01 6.22 2.53
C GLY A 292 -1.24 5.03 1.60
N PHE A 293 -1.43 3.82 2.16
CA PHE A 293 -1.79 2.63 1.37
C PHE A 293 -3.26 2.63 0.96
N MET A 294 -4.18 2.73 1.93
CA MET A 294 -5.62 2.73 1.65
C MET A 294 -6.16 4.14 1.38
N PHE A 295 -5.69 5.12 2.12
CA PHE A 295 -6.13 6.51 1.98
C PHE A 295 -4.94 7.40 1.60
N PRO A 296 -5.11 8.38 0.69
CA PRO A 296 -4.05 9.33 0.35
C PRO A 296 -3.59 10.10 1.59
N PHE A 297 -2.28 10.13 1.83
CA PHE A 297 -1.69 10.82 2.98
C PHE A 297 -2.04 12.32 3.00
N ASP A 298 -1.96 12.98 1.84
CA ASP A 298 -2.22 14.42 1.68
C ASP A 298 -3.69 14.81 1.95
N GLY A 299 -4.61 13.85 1.87
CA GLY A 299 -6.04 14.05 2.18
C GLY A 299 -6.37 13.93 3.68
N MET A 300 -5.41 13.56 4.51
CA MET A 300 -5.65 13.39 5.95
C MET A 300 -5.57 14.74 6.69
N PRO A 301 -6.34 14.93 7.79
CA PRO A 301 -6.15 16.06 8.70
C PRO A 301 -4.72 16.12 9.24
N VAL A 302 -4.19 17.32 9.46
CA VAL A 302 -2.78 17.52 9.90
C VAL A 302 -2.41 16.72 11.15
N ALA A 303 -3.31 16.65 12.14
CA ALA A 303 -3.08 15.86 13.35
C ALA A 303 -2.92 14.36 13.06
N VAL A 304 -3.65 13.84 12.07
CA VAL A 304 -3.57 12.44 11.63
C VAL A 304 -2.27 12.20 10.83
N GLN A 305 -1.84 13.18 10.03
CA GLN A 305 -0.56 13.11 9.32
C GLN A 305 0.62 12.99 10.31
N TRP A 306 0.61 13.77 11.40
CA TRP A 306 1.66 13.66 12.44
C TRP A 306 1.69 12.27 13.08
N LEU A 307 0.54 11.68 13.34
CA LEU A 307 0.47 10.31 13.85
C LEU A 307 0.99 9.30 12.82
N ALA A 308 0.64 9.50 11.55
CA ALA A 308 1.12 8.67 10.45
C ALA A 308 2.64 8.71 10.27
N GLU A 309 3.27 9.89 10.49
CA GLU A 309 4.73 10.05 10.41
C GLU A 309 5.50 9.26 11.50
N VAL A 310 4.84 8.85 12.58
CA VAL A 310 5.47 7.96 13.57
C VAL A 310 5.49 6.50 13.10
N LEU A 311 4.67 6.14 12.11
CA LEU A 311 4.50 4.76 11.67
C LEU A 311 5.54 4.38 10.61
N PRO A 312 6.28 3.26 10.77
CA PRO A 312 7.32 2.87 9.83
C PRO A 312 6.76 2.55 8.43
N LEU A 313 5.54 2.05 8.35
CA LEU A 313 4.89 1.74 7.08
C LEU A 313 4.68 2.98 6.21
N THR A 314 4.45 4.16 6.80
CA THR A 314 4.29 5.43 6.07
C THR A 314 5.54 5.80 5.27
N HIS A 315 6.70 5.76 5.92
CA HIS A 315 7.98 6.03 5.28
C HIS A 315 8.33 4.98 4.24
N PHE A 316 8.06 3.71 4.55
CA PHE A 316 8.26 2.65 3.58
C PHE A 316 7.40 2.82 2.32
N MET A 317 6.14 3.25 2.46
CA MET A 317 5.26 3.49 1.31
C MET A 317 5.83 4.54 0.36
N ARG A 318 6.44 5.61 0.90
CA ARG A 318 7.11 6.64 0.10
C ARG A 318 8.36 6.09 -0.58
N LEU A 319 9.19 5.33 0.15
CA LEU A 319 10.40 4.68 -0.37
C LEU A 319 10.06 3.70 -1.50
N ILE A 320 9.18 2.74 -1.25
CA ILE A 320 8.92 1.66 -2.20
C ILE A 320 8.25 2.16 -3.48
N ARG A 321 7.30 3.11 -3.35
CA ARG A 321 6.69 3.77 -4.52
C ARG A 321 7.71 4.62 -5.28
N GLY A 322 8.59 5.32 -4.56
CA GLY A 322 9.69 6.08 -5.16
C GLY A 322 10.60 5.20 -5.97
N VAL A 323 11.06 4.10 -5.40
CA VAL A 323 11.97 3.16 -6.06
C VAL A 323 11.26 2.43 -7.21
N MET A 324 10.15 1.73 -6.93
CA MET A 324 9.53 0.87 -7.94
C MET A 324 8.85 1.63 -9.07
N LEU A 325 8.19 2.77 -8.79
CA LEU A 325 7.36 3.46 -9.79
C LEU A 325 8.07 4.65 -10.43
N ARG A 326 8.80 5.45 -9.64
CA ARG A 326 9.52 6.63 -10.15
C ARG A 326 10.94 6.33 -10.60
N GLY A 327 11.52 5.17 -10.21
CA GLY A 327 12.90 4.82 -10.51
C GLY A 327 13.93 5.58 -9.67
N ALA A 328 13.53 6.15 -8.53
CA ALA A 328 14.42 6.84 -7.61
C ALA A 328 15.33 5.86 -6.86
N HIS A 329 16.52 6.31 -6.46
CA HIS A 329 17.37 5.55 -5.54
C HIS A 329 16.96 5.81 -4.08
N VAL A 330 17.24 4.85 -3.20
CA VAL A 330 17.00 5.04 -1.74
C VAL A 330 17.75 6.27 -1.22
N ALA A 331 18.92 6.57 -1.77
CA ALA A 331 19.70 7.75 -1.42
C ALA A 331 18.97 9.07 -1.71
N ASP A 332 18.15 9.13 -2.77
CA ASP A 332 17.35 10.32 -3.11
C ASP A 332 16.20 10.54 -2.12
N LEU A 333 15.79 9.47 -1.43
CA LEU A 333 14.70 9.44 -0.45
C LEU A 333 15.25 9.26 0.99
N TRP A 334 16.45 9.79 1.25
CA TRP A 334 17.15 9.63 2.52
C TRP A 334 16.34 10.05 3.76
N PRO A 335 15.41 11.05 3.74
CA PRO A 335 14.64 11.39 4.93
C PRO A 335 13.75 10.23 5.41
N ASP A 336 13.08 9.52 4.49
CA ASP A 336 12.25 8.38 4.82
C ASP A 336 13.09 7.17 5.27
N ALA A 337 14.26 6.96 4.64
CA ALA A 337 15.21 5.93 5.07
C ALA A 337 15.75 6.22 6.47
N LEU A 338 16.10 7.47 6.77
CA LEU A 338 16.55 7.91 8.09
C LEU A 338 15.46 7.71 9.15
N ALA A 339 14.21 8.05 8.84
CA ALA A 339 13.09 7.85 9.75
C ALA A 339 12.94 6.36 10.15
N LEU A 340 13.07 5.44 9.19
CA LEU A 340 13.07 4.00 9.47
C LEU A 340 14.25 3.56 10.35
N ILE A 341 15.44 4.12 10.11
CA ILE A 341 16.62 3.83 10.96
C ILE A 341 16.40 4.36 12.38
N VAL A 342 15.94 5.60 12.53
CA VAL A 342 15.65 6.20 13.85
C VAL A 342 14.57 5.39 14.58
N PHE A 343 13.49 5.02 13.89
CA PHE A 343 12.46 4.16 14.46
C PHE A 343 13.02 2.81 14.92
N THR A 344 13.87 2.18 14.10
CA THR A 344 14.54 0.92 14.44
C THR A 344 15.36 1.05 15.71
N VAL A 345 16.23 2.07 15.77
CA VAL A 345 17.10 2.31 16.93
C VAL A 345 16.27 2.57 18.19
N ALA A 346 15.19 3.36 18.07
CA ALA A 346 14.29 3.63 19.19
C ALA A 346 13.59 2.36 19.69
N MET A 347 13.02 1.54 18.80
CA MET A 347 12.30 0.32 19.18
C MET A 347 13.24 -0.73 19.75
N MET A 348 14.41 -0.96 19.14
CA MET A 348 15.43 -1.88 19.63
C MET A 348 16.00 -1.42 20.98
N GLY A 349 16.26 -0.12 21.14
CA GLY A 349 16.73 0.47 22.39
C GLY A 349 15.71 0.27 23.51
N LEU A 350 14.44 0.62 23.27
CA LEU A 350 13.36 0.43 24.25
C LEU A 350 13.17 -1.05 24.59
N ALA A 351 13.20 -1.95 23.60
CA ALA A 351 13.10 -3.38 23.82
C ALA A 351 14.25 -3.88 24.70
N THR A 352 15.50 -3.45 24.42
CA THR A 352 16.69 -3.86 25.18
C THR A 352 16.65 -3.34 26.61
N LEU A 353 16.26 -2.08 26.84
CA LEU A 353 16.13 -1.48 28.16
C LEU A 353 15.06 -2.17 29.01
N ARG A 354 13.97 -2.63 28.36
CA ARG A 354 12.88 -3.30 29.04
C ARG A 354 13.09 -4.81 29.22
N PHE A 355 13.94 -5.40 28.40
CA PHE A 355 14.31 -6.81 28.52
C PHE A 355 15.27 -7.03 29.69
N ARG A 356 14.71 -7.18 30.90
CA ARG A 356 15.51 -7.51 32.09
C ARG A 356 15.73 -9.03 32.16
N LYS A 357 17.00 -9.44 32.26
CA LYS A 357 17.39 -10.79 32.68
C LYS A 357 17.17 -10.90 34.21
N ARG A 358 15.95 -10.98 34.69
CA ARG A 358 15.66 -11.30 36.09
C ARG A 358 14.68 -12.46 36.13
N LEU A 359 15.00 -13.43 36.96
CA LEU A 359 14.08 -14.40 37.54
C LEU A 359 13.27 -13.61 38.59
N ASP A 360 12.01 -13.30 38.32
CA ASP A 360 11.02 -12.89 39.31
C ASP A 360 10.16 -14.09 39.63
#